data_79773ca8b10f3497aaae400259bbe835
#
_entry.id   79773ca8b10f3497aaae400259bbe835
#
_cell.length_a   1.000
_cell.length_b   1.000
_cell.length_c   1.000
_cell.angle_alpha   90.00
_cell.angle_beta   90.00
_cell.angle_gamma   90.00
#
_symmetry.space_group_name_H-M   'P 1'
#
loop_
_entity.id
_entity.type
_entity.pdbx_description
1 polymer ?
#
loop_
_entity_poly.entity_id
_entity_poly.type
_entity_poly.pdbx_seq_one_letter_code
_entity_poly.pdbx_strand_id
1 'polypeptide(L)'
;MNPVSHSRPSAPLFALVAGEDSGDQLGAELIGALRAVHRNARFVGIGGSAMRAAGFESWHDVGELSVMGYAEVLRHLPRLLRLRAQVTKRLLALKPDVFIGVDAPDFNLGIERKLKRAGLRTVHYVSPSVWAWRQSRVAKIGLSADRVLCLLPMEPAIYASYGVDARFVGHPLADRFPLVSDREGARAELQLALDAPVLAVLPGSRASEIQRLGAIFLDAAMRVRAEIPDLQIVVPAANARCEAQLAKLAKPPIVLFAGHSHRAMAAADVVLLASGTAALEAMLAKRPMVVGYRIAGLTYRIVRTFKMLKTRVYSLPNILAGHALVPELMQEECTAEHLATEVLRLFREPGRRALMVNAFERMHLNLHTGGGAAAAAARAITELLPGG
;
A
#
# COMPACT_ATOMS: atom_id res chain seq x y z
N MET A 1 -50.39 -13.57 28.16
CA MET A 1 -49.61 -13.17 26.99
C MET A 1 -48.66 -12.06 27.43
N ASN A 2 -47.40 -12.42 27.69
CA ASN A 2 -46.38 -11.42 28.00
C ASN A 2 -45.89 -10.79 26.71
N PRO A 3 -45.77 -9.43 26.62
CA PRO A 3 -45.20 -8.80 25.44
C PRO A 3 -43.71 -9.16 25.38
N VAL A 4 -43.30 -9.78 24.26
CA VAL A 4 -41.90 -10.01 23.91
C VAL A 4 -41.27 -8.62 23.73
N SER A 5 -40.49 -8.22 24.70
CA SER A 5 -39.67 -7.02 24.64
C SER A 5 -38.67 -7.21 23.48
N HIS A 6 -38.95 -6.64 22.33
CA HIS A 6 -37.96 -6.44 21.29
C HIS A 6 -37.04 -5.34 21.79
N SER A 7 -35.99 -5.73 22.53
CA SER A 7 -34.86 -4.82 22.77
C SER A 7 -34.34 -4.40 21.41
N ARG A 8 -34.42 -3.08 21.13
CA ARG A 8 -33.72 -2.50 19.96
C ARG A 8 -32.27 -3.00 20.03
N PRO A 9 -31.73 -3.55 18.92
CA PRO A 9 -30.34 -3.95 18.93
C PRO A 9 -29.51 -2.73 19.34
N SER A 10 -28.71 -2.89 20.40
CA SER A 10 -27.78 -1.84 20.85
C SER A 10 -26.89 -1.46 19.66
N ALA A 11 -26.62 -0.15 19.52
CA ALA A 11 -25.77 0.35 18.44
C ALA A 11 -24.44 -0.41 18.43
N PRO A 12 -23.99 -0.96 17.29
CA PRO A 12 -22.76 -1.77 17.23
C PRO A 12 -21.55 -0.96 17.69
N LEU A 13 -20.66 -1.63 18.43
CA LEU A 13 -19.40 -1.07 18.89
C LEU A 13 -18.24 -1.73 18.14
N PHE A 14 -17.58 -0.96 17.29
CA PHE A 14 -16.38 -1.38 16.58
C PHE A 14 -15.14 -0.84 17.26
N ALA A 15 -14.15 -1.68 17.49
CA ALA A 15 -12.86 -1.26 17.96
C ALA A 15 -11.81 -1.42 16.85
N LEU A 16 -11.04 -0.37 16.54
CA LEU A 16 -10.03 -0.38 15.49
C LEU A 16 -8.66 -0.02 16.05
N VAL A 17 -7.61 -0.62 15.48
CA VAL A 17 -6.23 -0.24 15.75
C VAL A 17 -5.48 -0.11 14.43
N ALA A 18 -5.11 1.12 14.08
CA ALA A 18 -4.23 1.46 12.97
C ALA A 18 -2.79 1.66 13.47
N GLY A 19 -1.79 1.21 12.70
CA GLY A 19 -0.38 1.25 13.11
C GLY A 19 0.44 2.39 12.53
N GLU A 20 -0.04 3.02 11.45
CA GLU A 20 0.64 4.11 10.73
C GLU A 20 -0.37 4.95 9.92
N ASP A 21 0.09 6.05 9.32
CA ASP A 21 -0.77 6.99 8.60
C ASP A 21 -1.58 6.35 7.45
N SER A 22 -1.00 5.38 6.74
CA SER A 22 -1.72 4.60 5.70
C SER A 22 -2.87 3.80 6.30
N GLY A 23 -2.66 3.19 7.45
CA GLY A 23 -3.69 2.47 8.21
C GLY A 23 -4.76 3.41 8.76
N ASP A 24 -4.40 4.64 9.18
CA ASP A 24 -5.35 5.66 9.63
C ASP A 24 -6.31 6.09 8.52
N GLN A 25 -5.79 6.29 7.30
CA GLN A 25 -6.62 6.60 6.14
C GLN A 25 -7.57 5.45 5.79
N LEU A 26 -7.07 4.21 5.76
CA LEU A 26 -7.90 3.02 5.53
C LEU A 26 -8.97 2.85 6.61
N GLY A 27 -8.61 3.08 7.87
CA GLY A 27 -9.54 3.05 9.00
C GLY A 27 -10.63 4.10 8.89
N ALA A 28 -10.29 5.32 8.44
CA ALA A 28 -11.24 6.40 8.25
C ALA A 28 -12.27 6.09 7.15
N GLU A 29 -11.83 5.57 6.00
CA GLU A 29 -12.70 5.14 4.91
C GLU A 29 -13.63 3.99 5.36
N LEU A 30 -13.09 3.02 6.09
CA LEU A 30 -13.86 1.92 6.65
C LEU A 30 -14.92 2.40 7.66
N ILE A 31 -14.57 3.34 8.55
CA ILE A 31 -15.51 3.95 9.50
C ILE A 31 -16.66 4.61 8.76
N GLY A 32 -16.38 5.38 7.70
CA GLY A 32 -17.39 5.99 6.85
C GLY A 32 -18.34 4.96 6.23
N ALA A 33 -17.79 3.87 5.69
CA ALA A 33 -18.57 2.80 5.09
C ALA A 33 -19.41 2.00 6.12
N LEU A 34 -18.85 1.69 7.29
CA LEU A 34 -19.57 1.02 8.39
C LEU A 34 -20.69 1.91 8.94
N ARG A 35 -20.48 3.23 9.03
CA ARG A 35 -21.48 4.19 9.47
C ARG A 35 -22.63 4.35 8.47
N ALA A 36 -22.37 4.20 7.19
CA ALA A 36 -23.40 4.20 6.16
C ALA A 36 -24.40 3.03 6.34
N VAL A 37 -23.92 1.88 6.82
CA VAL A 37 -24.74 0.69 7.11
C VAL A 37 -25.31 0.74 8.53
N HIS A 38 -24.52 1.18 9.52
CA HIS A 38 -24.86 1.22 10.94
C HIS A 38 -24.78 2.65 11.47
N ARG A 39 -25.84 3.44 11.25
CA ARG A 39 -25.87 4.89 11.54
C ARG A 39 -25.49 5.28 12.96
N ASN A 40 -25.82 4.44 13.94
CA ASN A 40 -25.58 4.70 15.36
C ASN A 40 -24.34 3.96 15.89
N ALA A 41 -23.51 3.36 15.01
CA ALA A 41 -22.31 2.64 15.42
C ALA A 41 -21.30 3.56 16.13
N ARG A 42 -20.65 3.01 17.16
CA ARG A 42 -19.53 3.65 17.85
C ARG A 42 -18.20 3.05 17.40
N PHE A 43 -17.18 3.89 17.32
CA PHE A 43 -15.85 3.52 16.86
C PHE A 43 -14.81 3.99 17.86
N VAL A 44 -13.97 3.07 18.36
CA VAL A 44 -13.01 3.37 19.43
C VAL A 44 -11.68 2.65 19.20
N GLY A 45 -10.57 3.12 19.76
CA GLY A 45 -9.28 2.42 19.77
C GLY A 45 -8.05 3.28 19.48
N ILE A 46 -7.16 2.87 18.58
CA ILE A 46 -5.96 3.63 18.19
C ILE A 46 -6.10 4.07 16.73
N GLY A 47 -6.00 5.38 16.51
CA GLY A 47 -6.09 5.98 15.18
C GLY A 47 -5.58 7.41 15.18
N GLY A 48 -5.31 7.93 13.99
CA GLY A 48 -4.77 9.26 13.77
C GLY A 48 -5.85 10.31 13.47
N SER A 49 -5.43 11.35 12.76
CA SER A 49 -6.29 12.51 12.43
C SER A 49 -7.41 12.16 11.47
N ALA A 50 -7.19 11.27 10.49
CA ALA A 50 -8.20 10.89 9.51
C ALA A 50 -9.35 10.11 10.17
N MET A 51 -9.05 9.10 11.01
CA MET A 51 -10.07 8.37 11.75
C MET A 51 -10.83 9.28 12.72
N ARG A 52 -10.12 10.19 13.44
CA ARG A 52 -10.79 11.18 14.32
C ARG A 52 -11.75 12.07 13.55
N ALA A 53 -11.37 12.56 12.37
CA ALA A 53 -12.24 13.34 11.51
C ALA A 53 -13.48 12.54 11.05
N ALA A 54 -13.37 11.20 10.91
CA ALA A 54 -14.48 10.30 10.64
C ALA A 54 -15.33 9.98 11.91
N GLY A 55 -15.08 10.61 13.06
CA GLY A 55 -15.84 10.44 14.30
C GLY A 55 -15.40 9.25 15.16
N PHE A 56 -14.13 8.91 15.13
CA PHE A 56 -13.49 7.87 15.92
C PHE A 56 -13.03 8.39 17.29
N GLU A 57 -13.33 7.66 18.37
CA GLU A 57 -12.83 7.92 19.71
C GLU A 57 -11.43 7.31 19.86
N SER A 58 -10.39 8.10 19.64
CA SER A 58 -9.01 7.63 19.73
C SER A 58 -8.53 7.65 21.19
N TRP A 59 -8.02 6.49 21.66
CA TRP A 59 -7.38 6.35 22.98
C TRP A 59 -5.92 6.72 22.97
N HIS A 60 -5.26 6.48 21.84
CA HIS A 60 -3.86 6.75 21.58
C HIS A 60 -3.69 7.20 20.14
N ASP A 61 -2.71 8.04 19.89
CA ASP A 61 -2.39 8.48 18.54
C ASP A 61 -1.62 7.40 17.77
N VAL A 62 -1.89 7.28 16.46
CA VAL A 62 -1.19 6.35 15.57
C VAL A 62 0.34 6.56 15.59
N GLY A 63 0.80 7.79 15.80
CA GLY A 63 2.22 8.12 15.92
C GLY A 63 2.93 7.41 17.06
N GLU A 64 2.19 6.96 18.09
CA GLU A 64 2.78 6.16 19.17
C GLU A 64 3.23 4.75 18.71
N LEU A 65 2.66 4.24 17.63
CA LEU A 65 3.00 2.95 17.02
C LEU A 65 4.00 3.09 15.86
N SER A 66 4.07 4.26 15.23
CA SER A 66 4.97 4.54 14.11
C SER A 66 6.42 4.63 14.58
N VAL A 67 7.14 3.51 14.61
CA VAL A 67 8.57 3.45 14.91
C VAL A 67 9.30 3.01 13.65
N MET A 68 10.19 3.87 13.13
CA MET A 68 10.95 3.58 11.90
C MET A 68 12.33 2.99 12.19
N GLY A 69 12.57 1.79 11.64
CA GLY A 69 13.90 1.14 11.64
C GLY A 69 14.11 0.10 12.74
N TYR A 70 14.86 -0.97 12.41
CA TYR A 70 15.08 -2.12 13.31
C TYR A 70 15.69 -1.74 14.66
N ALA A 71 16.66 -0.82 14.69
CA ALA A 71 17.31 -0.39 15.93
C ALA A 71 16.35 0.42 16.83
N GLU A 72 15.51 1.24 16.22
CA GLU A 72 14.53 2.06 16.92
C GLU A 72 13.36 1.22 17.45
N VAL A 73 12.92 0.22 16.70
CA VAL A 73 11.94 -0.78 17.14
C VAL A 73 12.41 -1.52 18.38
N LEU A 74 13.67 -1.97 18.43
CA LEU A 74 14.22 -2.65 19.60
C LEU A 74 14.23 -1.75 20.84
N ARG A 75 14.59 -0.47 20.69
CA ARG A 75 14.59 0.51 21.79
C ARG A 75 13.20 0.78 22.36
N HIS A 76 12.17 0.79 21.51
CA HIS A 76 10.79 1.08 21.88
C HIS A 76 9.95 -0.16 22.19
N LEU A 77 10.49 -1.36 21.98
CA LEU A 77 9.76 -2.63 22.15
C LEU A 77 9.08 -2.77 23.54
N PRO A 78 9.72 -2.43 24.68
CA PRO A 78 9.04 -2.52 25.99
C PRO A 78 7.84 -1.59 26.13
N ARG A 79 7.90 -0.39 25.51
CA ARG A 79 6.79 0.57 25.48
C ARG A 79 5.64 0.02 24.63
N LEU A 80 5.94 -0.48 23.45
CA LEU A 80 4.95 -1.07 22.53
C LEU A 80 4.26 -2.28 23.13
N LEU A 81 5.00 -3.14 23.85
CA LEU A 81 4.44 -4.30 24.55
C LEU A 81 3.51 -3.88 25.69
N ARG A 82 3.87 -2.83 26.46
CA ARG A 82 3.01 -2.28 27.51
C ARG A 82 1.74 -1.66 26.94
N LEU A 83 1.85 -0.85 25.90
CA LEU A 83 0.71 -0.26 25.19
C LEU A 83 -0.23 -1.36 24.67
N ARG A 84 0.32 -2.39 24.00
CA ARG A 84 -0.46 -3.53 23.51
C ARG A 84 -1.20 -4.23 24.66
N ALA A 85 -0.57 -4.43 25.81
CA ALA A 85 -1.19 -5.04 26.98
C ALA A 85 -2.33 -4.17 27.55
N GLN A 86 -2.13 -2.86 27.64
CA GLN A 86 -3.15 -1.90 28.13
C GLN A 86 -4.37 -1.86 27.22
N VAL A 87 -4.14 -1.76 25.89
CA VAL A 87 -5.21 -1.77 24.88
C VAL A 87 -5.97 -3.09 24.90
N THR A 88 -5.26 -4.22 24.98
CA THR A 88 -5.91 -5.53 25.09
C THR A 88 -6.79 -5.63 26.33
N LYS A 89 -6.30 -5.18 27.50
CA LYS A 89 -7.09 -5.18 28.75
C LYS A 89 -8.35 -4.34 28.62
N ARG A 90 -8.22 -3.12 28.03
CA ARG A 90 -9.36 -2.21 27.81
C ARG A 90 -10.39 -2.83 26.86
N LEU A 91 -9.95 -3.47 25.77
CA LEU A 91 -10.81 -4.16 24.81
C LEU A 91 -11.56 -5.37 25.43
N LEU A 92 -10.89 -6.17 26.26
CA LEU A 92 -11.52 -7.29 26.97
C LEU A 92 -12.59 -6.82 27.97
N ALA A 93 -12.39 -5.67 28.60
CA ALA A 93 -13.40 -5.08 29.51
C ALA A 93 -14.56 -4.45 28.73
N LEU A 94 -14.28 -3.81 27.60
CA LEU A 94 -15.26 -3.10 26.78
C LEU A 94 -16.14 -4.04 25.95
N LYS A 95 -15.61 -5.20 25.56
CA LYS A 95 -16.27 -6.26 24.76
C LYS A 95 -16.90 -5.67 23.46
N PRO A 96 -16.12 -5.10 22.54
CA PRO A 96 -16.66 -4.64 21.27
C PRO A 96 -17.30 -5.78 20.49
N ASP A 97 -18.30 -5.48 19.66
CA ASP A 97 -18.95 -6.47 18.78
C ASP A 97 -17.94 -7.04 17.76
N VAL A 98 -17.08 -6.18 17.22
CA VAL A 98 -15.97 -6.58 16.33
C VAL A 98 -14.72 -5.76 16.66
N PHE A 99 -13.57 -6.43 16.74
CA PHE A 99 -12.26 -5.81 16.74
C PHE A 99 -11.64 -5.90 15.34
N ILE A 100 -11.07 -4.81 14.85
CA ILE A 100 -10.47 -4.70 13.52
C ILE A 100 -9.04 -4.20 13.66
N GLY A 101 -8.07 -5.08 13.42
CA GLY A 101 -6.67 -4.68 13.27
C GLY A 101 -6.42 -4.20 11.84
N VAL A 102 -6.08 -2.92 11.68
CA VAL A 102 -5.79 -2.34 10.37
C VAL A 102 -4.29 -2.36 10.15
N ASP A 103 -3.82 -3.23 9.23
CA ASP A 103 -2.40 -3.45 8.96
C ASP A 103 -1.58 -3.75 10.25
N ALA A 104 -0.31 -3.35 10.31
CA ALA A 104 0.59 -3.52 11.47
C ALA A 104 0.49 -4.92 12.14
N PRO A 105 0.71 -6.01 11.40
CA PRO A 105 0.44 -7.38 11.87
C PRO A 105 1.23 -7.76 13.12
N ASP A 106 2.45 -7.22 13.30
CA ASP A 106 3.27 -7.52 14.47
C ASP A 106 2.68 -6.95 15.78
N PHE A 107 1.87 -5.90 15.68
CA PHE A 107 1.13 -5.33 16.80
C PHE A 107 -0.26 -5.96 16.93
N ASN A 108 -1.04 -5.97 15.85
CA ASN A 108 -2.47 -6.31 15.85
C ASN A 108 -2.74 -7.80 16.04
N LEU A 109 -2.01 -8.70 15.39
CA LEU A 109 -2.24 -10.16 15.52
C LEU A 109 -2.13 -10.66 16.96
N GLY A 110 -1.30 -9.99 17.79
CA GLY A 110 -1.18 -10.32 19.21
C GLY A 110 -2.40 -9.93 20.03
N ILE A 111 -3.08 -8.84 19.68
CA ILE A 111 -4.36 -8.38 20.28
C ILE A 111 -5.48 -9.31 19.81
N GLU A 112 -5.63 -9.45 18.50
CA GLU A 112 -6.64 -10.30 17.84
C GLU A 112 -6.69 -11.70 18.46
N ARG A 113 -5.52 -12.34 18.59
CA ARG A 113 -5.42 -13.69 19.17
C ARG A 113 -5.96 -13.78 20.59
N LYS A 114 -5.74 -12.76 21.43
CA LYS A 114 -6.24 -12.72 22.80
C LYS A 114 -7.75 -12.48 22.84
N LEU A 115 -8.24 -11.58 22.00
CA LEU A 115 -9.65 -11.26 21.89
C LEU A 115 -10.45 -12.45 21.33
N LYS A 116 -9.97 -13.09 20.26
CA LYS A 116 -10.56 -14.30 19.68
C LYS A 116 -10.66 -15.44 20.70
N ARG A 117 -9.60 -15.67 21.50
CA ARG A 117 -9.63 -16.66 22.59
C ARG A 117 -10.64 -16.32 23.70
N ALA A 118 -10.97 -15.05 23.87
CA ALA A 118 -12.01 -14.59 24.78
C ALA A 118 -13.41 -14.58 24.15
N GLY A 119 -13.57 -15.12 22.93
CA GLY A 119 -14.85 -15.22 22.23
C GLY A 119 -15.31 -13.94 21.50
N LEU A 120 -14.45 -12.93 21.40
CA LEU A 120 -14.75 -11.72 20.66
C LEU A 120 -14.42 -11.89 19.17
N ARG A 121 -15.22 -11.31 18.29
CA ARG A 121 -15.01 -11.34 16.84
C ARG A 121 -13.82 -10.46 16.45
N THR A 122 -12.96 -10.99 15.59
CA THR A 122 -11.71 -10.33 15.19
C THR A 122 -11.53 -10.36 13.68
N VAL A 123 -11.16 -9.20 13.12
CA VAL A 123 -10.88 -9.03 11.69
C VAL A 123 -9.47 -8.43 11.54
N HIS A 124 -8.68 -9.01 10.65
CA HIS A 124 -7.42 -8.41 10.22
C HIS A 124 -7.61 -7.76 8.85
N TYR A 125 -7.55 -6.45 8.79
CA TYR A 125 -7.70 -5.69 7.53
C TYR A 125 -6.32 -5.33 6.98
N VAL A 126 -6.06 -5.68 5.75
CA VAL A 126 -4.79 -5.73 5.02
C VAL A 126 -4.02 -7.02 5.33
N SER A 127 -4.17 -8.01 4.47
CA SER A 127 -3.42 -9.26 4.55
C SER A 127 -1.91 -8.99 4.60
N PRO A 128 -1.17 -9.51 5.57
CA PRO A 128 0.29 -9.51 5.49
C PRO A 128 0.76 -10.19 4.21
N SER A 129 1.84 -9.72 3.60
CA SER A 129 2.37 -10.21 2.30
C SER A 129 2.80 -11.68 2.35
N VAL A 130 1.87 -12.60 2.68
CA VAL A 130 2.12 -14.05 2.83
C VAL A 130 2.46 -14.72 1.50
N TRP A 131 2.07 -14.12 0.38
CA TRP A 131 2.42 -14.55 -0.97
C TRP A 131 3.92 -14.38 -1.28
N ALA A 132 4.58 -13.38 -0.71
CA ALA A 132 6.00 -13.10 -0.93
C ALA A 132 6.91 -13.94 -0.01
N TRP A 133 6.48 -14.18 1.25
CA TRP A 133 7.32 -14.81 2.25
C TRP A 133 6.47 -15.66 3.21
N ARG A 134 7.01 -16.81 3.61
CA ARG A 134 6.53 -17.58 4.77
C ARG A 134 5.02 -17.85 4.79
N GLN A 135 4.53 -18.59 3.81
CA GLN A 135 3.14 -19.09 3.82
C GLN A 135 2.77 -19.80 5.14
N SER A 136 3.75 -20.37 5.87
CA SER A 136 3.55 -20.93 7.20
C SER A 136 3.00 -19.92 8.25
N ARG A 137 3.08 -18.60 7.98
CA ARG A 137 2.44 -17.58 8.84
C ARG A 137 0.90 -17.58 8.72
N VAL A 138 0.35 -18.08 7.62
CA VAL A 138 -1.10 -18.11 7.37
C VAL A 138 -1.84 -18.83 8.49
N ALA A 139 -1.37 -20.01 8.90
CA ALA A 139 -1.98 -20.75 10.01
C ALA A 139 -1.97 -19.94 11.32
N LYS A 140 -0.89 -19.18 11.59
CA LYS A 140 -0.80 -18.32 12.78
C LYS A 140 -1.76 -17.13 12.71
N ILE A 141 -1.99 -16.59 11.50
CA ILE A 141 -2.97 -15.51 11.27
C ILE A 141 -4.37 -16.03 11.54
N GLY A 142 -4.74 -17.22 11.05
CA GLY A 142 -6.02 -17.86 11.33
C GLY A 142 -6.28 -18.15 12.81
N LEU A 143 -5.20 -18.36 13.62
CA LEU A 143 -5.34 -18.43 15.09
C LEU A 143 -5.61 -17.06 15.74
N SER A 144 -5.39 -15.97 15.01
CA SER A 144 -5.52 -14.60 15.52
C SER A 144 -6.80 -13.92 15.04
N ALA A 145 -7.13 -14.01 13.77
CA ALA A 145 -8.32 -13.38 13.20
C ALA A 145 -9.40 -14.43 12.85
N ASP A 146 -10.67 -14.06 12.98
CA ASP A 146 -11.78 -14.84 12.45
C ASP A 146 -11.90 -14.66 10.95
N ARG A 147 -11.61 -13.45 10.47
CA ARG A 147 -11.61 -13.10 9.04
C ARG A 147 -10.43 -12.21 8.70
N VAL A 148 -9.85 -12.44 7.51
CA VAL A 148 -8.81 -11.60 6.92
C VAL A 148 -9.39 -10.89 5.71
N LEU A 149 -9.25 -9.55 5.64
CA LEU A 149 -9.64 -8.76 4.49
C LEU A 149 -8.42 -8.50 3.62
N CYS A 150 -8.47 -9.01 2.40
CA CYS A 150 -7.39 -9.02 1.43
C CYS A 150 -7.54 -7.89 0.43
N LEU A 151 -6.45 -7.19 0.12
CA LEU A 151 -6.41 -6.13 -0.90
C LEU A 151 -6.06 -6.66 -2.30
N LEU A 152 -5.51 -7.87 -2.39
CA LEU A 152 -5.11 -8.48 -3.65
C LEU A 152 -5.94 -9.74 -3.94
N PRO A 153 -6.40 -9.92 -5.20
CA PRO A 153 -7.37 -10.98 -5.55
C PRO A 153 -6.85 -12.41 -5.40
N MET A 154 -5.51 -12.60 -5.43
CA MET A 154 -4.90 -13.93 -5.28
C MET A 154 -4.73 -14.36 -3.81
N GLU A 155 -4.85 -13.46 -2.85
CA GLU A 155 -4.58 -13.76 -1.43
C GLU A 155 -5.58 -14.73 -0.80
N PRO A 156 -6.92 -14.62 -1.04
CA PRO A 156 -7.90 -15.54 -0.43
C PRO A 156 -7.62 -17.00 -0.72
N ALA A 157 -7.16 -17.35 -1.93
CA ALA A 157 -6.82 -18.72 -2.29
C ALA A 157 -5.69 -19.30 -1.43
N ILE A 158 -4.72 -18.45 -1.03
CA ILE A 158 -3.63 -18.85 -0.14
C ILE A 158 -4.17 -19.17 1.25
N TYR A 159 -5.08 -18.36 1.77
CA TYR A 159 -5.70 -18.55 3.08
C TYR A 159 -6.63 -19.77 3.11
N ALA A 160 -7.38 -20.01 2.04
CA ALA A 160 -8.29 -21.13 1.92
C ALA A 160 -7.57 -22.48 2.09
N SER A 161 -6.33 -22.62 1.59
CA SER A 161 -5.52 -23.83 1.74
C SER A 161 -5.15 -24.16 3.21
N TYR A 162 -5.35 -23.20 4.13
CA TYR A 162 -5.14 -23.36 5.58
C TYR A 162 -6.44 -23.30 6.40
N GLY A 163 -7.60 -23.31 5.74
CA GLY A 163 -8.90 -23.21 6.41
C GLY A 163 -9.17 -21.86 7.10
N VAL A 164 -8.53 -20.78 6.62
CA VAL A 164 -8.71 -19.43 7.17
C VAL A 164 -9.68 -18.65 6.29
N ASP A 165 -10.74 -18.09 6.90
CA ASP A 165 -11.68 -17.22 6.17
C ASP A 165 -10.98 -15.91 5.76
N ALA A 166 -10.83 -15.74 4.46
CA ALA A 166 -10.24 -14.55 3.87
C ALA A 166 -11.08 -14.06 2.70
N ARG A 167 -11.29 -12.75 2.64
CA ARG A 167 -12.17 -12.12 1.65
C ARG A 167 -11.39 -11.04 0.90
N PHE A 168 -11.43 -11.11 -0.43
CA PHE A 168 -10.98 -10.01 -1.26
C PHE A 168 -12.01 -8.88 -1.20
N VAL A 169 -11.54 -7.68 -0.80
CA VAL A 169 -12.41 -6.50 -0.63
C VAL A 169 -12.07 -5.38 -1.61
N GLY A 170 -11.15 -5.61 -2.55
CA GLY A 170 -10.65 -4.59 -3.47
C GLY A 170 -9.46 -3.82 -2.88
N HIS A 171 -8.85 -3.01 -3.72
CA HIS A 171 -7.70 -2.20 -3.31
C HIS A 171 -8.08 -0.71 -3.29
N PRO A 172 -7.95 0.00 -2.15
CA PRO A 172 -8.37 1.41 -2.02
C PRO A 172 -7.73 2.36 -3.04
N LEU A 173 -6.48 2.09 -3.46
CA LEU A 173 -5.86 2.88 -4.53
C LEU A 173 -6.59 2.70 -5.87
N ALA A 174 -7.18 1.53 -6.15
CA ALA A 174 -7.94 1.33 -7.38
C ALA A 174 -9.20 2.22 -7.40
N ASP A 175 -9.80 2.49 -6.25
CA ASP A 175 -10.96 3.39 -6.15
C ASP A 175 -10.57 4.87 -6.33
N ARG A 176 -9.33 5.23 -5.99
CA ARG A 176 -8.82 6.61 -6.06
C ARG A 176 -8.31 7.02 -7.44
N PHE A 177 -7.84 6.05 -8.23
CA PHE A 177 -7.36 6.31 -9.58
C PHE A 177 -8.50 6.21 -10.59
N PRO A 178 -8.64 7.18 -11.54
CA PRO A 178 -9.61 7.06 -12.59
C PRO A 178 -9.26 5.93 -13.56
N LEU A 179 -10.28 5.27 -14.14
CA LEU A 179 -10.06 4.24 -15.15
C LEU A 179 -9.37 4.80 -16.39
N VAL A 180 -9.71 6.04 -16.78
CA VAL A 180 -9.03 6.78 -17.85
C VAL A 180 -8.17 7.85 -17.23
N SER A 181 -6.87 7.81 -17.51
CA SER A 181 -5.91 8.76 -16.96
C SER A 181 -5.95 10.09 -17.71
N ASP A 182 -6.09 11.19 -16.98
CA ASP A 182 -6.08 12.57 -17.50
C ASP A 182 -4.64 13.02 -17.77
N ARG A 183 -4.09 12.61 -18.93
CA ARG A 183 -2.71 12.93 -19.32
C ARG A 183 -2.55 14.41 -19.67
N GLU A 184 -3.48 14.97 -20.42
CA GLU A 184 -3.41 16.35 -20.90
C GLU A 184 -3.58 17.35 -19.76
N GLY A 185 -4.57 17.15 -18.88
CA GLY A 185 -4.76 17.98 -17.70
C GLY A 185 -3.57 17.91 -16.74
N ALA A 186 -2.96 16.72 -16.57
CA ALA A 186 -1.76 16.58 -15.76
C ALA A 186 -0.55 17.31 -16.36
N ARG A 187 -0.38 17.31 -17.69
CA ARG A 187 0.68 18.08 -18.39
C ARG A 187 0.47 19.58 -18.27
N ALA A 188 -0.77 20.04 -18.47
CA ALA A 188 -1.10 21.46 -18.31
C ALA A 188 -0.82 21.97 -16.88
N GLU A 189 -1.23 21.20 -15.87
CA GLU A 189 -0.99 21.52 -14.44
C GLU A 189 0.52 21.62 -14.12
N LEU A 190 1.33 20.71 -14.69
CA LEU A 190 2.77 20.68 -14.50
C LEU A 190 3.54 21.56 -15.49
N GLN A 191 2.85 22.33 -16.33
CA GLN A 191 3.43 23.22 -17.35
C GLN A 191 4.36 22.48 -18.32
N LEU A 192 3.99 21.26 -18.70
CA LEU A 192 4.73 20.42 -19.66
C LEU A 192 4.16 20.59 -21.06
N ALA A 193 5.01 20.51 -22.06
CA ALA A 193 4.59 20.51 -23.45
C ALA A 193 3.74 19.27 -23.76
N LEU A 194 2.62 19.47 -24.47
CA LEU A 194 1.66 18.41 -24.74
C LEU A 194 2.21 17.33 -25.68
N ASP A 195 3.03 17.73 -26.66
CA ASP A 195 3.52 16.86 -27.73
C ASP A 195 4.91 16.26 -27.46
N ALA A 196 5.65 16.80 -26.50
CA ALA A 196 6.98 16.28 -26.17
C ALA A 196 6.90 15.01 -25.31
N PRO A 197 7.84 14.06 -25.46
CA PRO A 197 7.92 12.89 -24.62
C PRO A 197 8.22 13.27 -23.15
N VAL A 198 7.59 12.58 -22.21
CA VAL A 198 7.74 12.83 -20.75
C VAL A 198 8.17 11.57 -20.03
N LEU A 199 9.26 11.65 -19.28
CA LEU A 199 9.75 10.64 -18.36
C LEU A 199 9.56 11.12 -16.92
N ALA A 200 8.72 10.41 -16.13
CA ALA A 200 8.65 10.61 -14.70
C ALA A 200 9.66 9.71 -13.99
N VAL A 201 10.43 10.29 -13.05
CA VAL A 201 11.46 9.56 -12.29
C VAL A 201 11.16 9.64 -10.80
N LEU A 202 10.90 8.48 -10.19
CA LEU A 202 10.52 8.33 -8.78
C LEU A 202 11.54 7.45 -8.05
N PRO A 203 12.68 7.98 -7.60
CA PRO A 203 13.78 7.18 -7.03
C PRO A 203 13.53 6.72 -5.59
N GLY A 204 12.38 7.04 -5.01
CA GLY A 204 11.95 6.61 -3.68
C GLY A 204 11.25 7.71 -2.88
N SER A 205 10.64 7.31 -1.78
CA SER A 205 9.92 8.19 -0.85
C SER A 205 10.66 8.43 0.47
N ARG A 206 11.76 7.69 0.70
CA ARG A 206 12.58 7.78 1.91
C ARG A 206 13.97 8.32 1.60
N ALA A 207 14.53 9.11 2.52
CA ALA A 207 15.88 9.66 2.37
C ALA A 207 16.95 8.60 2.09
N SER A 208 16.82 7.42 2.70
CA SER A 208 17.73 6.29 2.47
C SER A 208 17.58 5.64 1.09
N GLU A 209 16.43 5.73 0.45
CA GLU A 209 16.20 5.30 -0.94
C GLU A 209 16.83 6.28 -1.90
N ILE A 210 16.56 7.59 -1.73
CA ILE A 210 17.19 8.65 -2.52
C ILE A 210 18.72 8.58 -2.46
N GLN A 211 19.29 8.33 -1.28
CA GLN A 211 20.74 8.20 -1.13
C GLN A 211 21.30 7.03 -1.97
N ARG A 212 20.56 5.93 -2.13
CA ARG A 212 21.01 4.74 -2.88
C ARG A 212 20.70 4.81 -4.36
N LEU A 213 19.56 5.37 -4.72
CA LEU A 213 19.00 5.28 -6.07
C LEU A 213 19.00 6.62 -6.81
N GLY A 214 18.99 7.75 -6.10
CA GLY A 214 18.80 9.06 -6.68
C GLY A 214 19.78 9.37 -7.82
N ALA A 215 21.09 9.23 -7.56
CA ALA A 215 22.12 9.50 -8.58
C ALA A 215 22.00 8.53 -9.79
N ILE A 216 21.72 7.24 -9.52
CA ILE A 216 21.59 6.22 -10.58
C ILE A 216 20.39 6.51 -11.49
N PHE A 217 19.26 6.88 -10.90
CA PHE A 217 18.03 7.16 -11.64
C PHE A 217 18.13 8.47 -12.46
N LEU A 218 18.73 9.49 -11.88
CA LEU A 218 18.93 10.75 -12.59
C LEU A 218 19.95 10.62 -13.72
N ASP A 219 21.04 9.86 -13.53
CA ASP A 219 21.98 9.54 -14.60
C ASP A 219 21.31 8.72 -15.72
N ALA A 220 20.49 7.73 -15.37
CA ALA A 220 19.69 6.98 -16.34
C ALA A 220 18.79 7.91 -17.17
N ALA A 221 18.08 8.83 -16.52
CA ALA A 221 17.21 9.80 -17.19
C ALA A 221 17.98 10.73 -18.14
N MET A 222 19.17 11.19 -17.74
CA MET A 222 20.02 12.01 -18.59
C MET A 222 20.57 11.24 -19.80
N ARG A 223 20.87 9.95 -19.66
CA ARG A 223 21.24 9.07 -20.78
C ARG A 223 20.10 8.91 -21.76
N VAL A 224 18.86 8.73 -21.27
CA VAL A 224 17.67 8.68 -22.12
C VAL A 224 17.49 9.99 -22.88
N ARG A 225 17.69 11.14 -22.21
CA ARG A 225 17.59 12.45 -22.85
C ARG A 225 18.65 12.66 -23.93
N ALA A 226 19.85 12.14 -23.78
CA ALA A 226 20.89 12.23 -24.81
C ALA A 226 20.44 11.56 -26.14
N GLU A 227 19.59 10.53 -26.05
CA GLU A 227 19.01 9.82 -27.18
C GLU A 227 17.66 10.39 -27.67
N ILE A 228 16.96 11.15 -26.80
CA ILE A 228 15.67 11.81 -27.06
C ILE A 228 15.78 13.27 -26.64
N PRO A 229 16.26 14.16 -27.50
CA PRO A 229 16.60 15.58 -27.13
C PRO A 229 15.43 16.37 -26.56
N ASP A 230 14.18 16.11 -27.01
CA ASP A 230 12.98 16.82 -26.56
C ASP A 230 12.34 16.21 -25.30
N LEU A 231 12.99 15.20 -24.69
CA LEU A 231 12.47 14.53 -23.50
C LEU A 231 12.37 15.51 -22.33
N GLN A 232 11.20 15.64 -21.76
CA GLN A 232 10.94 16.33 -20.49
C GLN A 232 11.10 15.35 -19.34
N ILE A 233 11.97 15.66 -18.37
CA ILE A 233 12.22 14.82 -17.21
C ILE A 233 11.60 15.48 -15.99
N VAL A 234 10.67 14.79 -15.34
CA VAL A 234 9.96 15.26 -14.15
C VAL A 234 10.24 14.35 -12.95
N VAL A 235 10.56 14.96 -11.81
CA VAL A 235 10.95 14.23 -10.59
C VAL A 235 10.10 14.73 -9.42
N PRO A 236 9.03 14.03 -9.02
CA PRO A 236 8.25 14.40 -7.86
C PRO A 236 8.97 13.96 -6.57
N ALA A 237 9.24 14.90 -5.68
CA ALA A 237 9.81 14.62 -4.36
C ALA A 237 8.68 14.31 -3.36
N ALA A 238 8.75 13.17 -2.69
CA ALA A 238 7.71 12.72 -1.77
C ALA A 238 7.54 13.62 -0.52
N ASN A 239 8.62 14.30 -0.10
CA ASN A 239 8.64 15.21 1.03
C ASN A 239 9.84 16.16 0.94
N ALA A 240 9.86 17.21 1.77
CA ALA A 240 10.91 18.23 1.78
C ALA A 240 12.34 17.67 1.98
N ARG A 241 12.48 16.59 2.76
CA ARG A 241 13.78 15.95 2.97
C ARG A 241 14.28 15.25 1.71
N CYS A 242 13.40 14.56 0.99
CA CYS A 242 13.71 13.95 -0.30
C CYS A 242 14.00 15.02 -1.34
N GLU A 243 13.23 16.11 -1.37
CA GLU A 243 13.43 17.24 -2.25
C GLU A 243 14.82 17.86 -2.08
N ALA A 244 15.22 18.17 -0.84
CA ALA A 244 16.53 18.74 -0.54
C ALA A 244 17.70 17.81 -0.94
N GLN A 245 17.51 16.49 -0.93
CA GLN A 245 18.52 15.54 -1.40
C GLN A 245 18.56 15.47 -2.93
N LEU A 246 17.41 15.44 -3.59
CA LEU A 246 17.29 15.39 -5.04
C LEU A 246 17.79 16.68 -5.69
N ALA A 247 17.53 17.85 -5.09
CA ALA A 247 18.02 19.14 -5.58
C ALA A 247 19.55 19.23 -5.65
N LYS A 248 20.27 18.48 -4.81
CA LYS A 248 21.74 18.39 -4.88
C LYS A 248 22.24 17.54 -6.04
N LEU A 249 21.41 16.67 -6.57
CA LEU A 249 21.74 15.71 -7.64
C LEU A 249 21.16 16.13 -9.00
N ALA A 250 19.98 16.72 -8.99
CA ALA A 250 19.27 17.13 -10.20
C ALA A 250 19.97 18.33 -10.85
N LYS A 251 20.18 18.21 -12.17
CA LYS A 251 20.74 19.29 -13.00
C LYS A 251 19.74 19.61 -14.11
N PRO A 252 19.70 20.87 -14.60
CA PRO A 252 18.90 21.16 -15.79
C PRO A 252 19.20 20.18 -16.93
N PRO A 253 18.20 19.72 -17.68
CA PRO A 253 16.80 20.16 -17.70
C PRO A 253 15.83 19.34 -16.82
N ILE A 254 16.28 18.72 -15.73
CA ILE A 254 15.41 17.97 -14.82
C ILE A 254 14.54 18.96 -14.04
N VAL A 255 13.22 18.76 -14.08
CA VAL A 255 12.25 19.55 -13.33
C VAL A 255 11.85 18.80 -12.06
N LEU A 256 12.12 19.41 -10.89
CA LEU A 256 11.83 18.88 -9.58
C LEU A 256 10.53 19.49 -9.05
N PHE A 257 9.61 18.67 -8.56
CA PHE A 257 8.35 19.10 -7.93
C PHE A 257 8.27 18.63 -6.49
N ALA A 258 7.73 19.46 -5.60
CA ALA A 258 7.35 19.06 -4.25
C ALA A 258 5.99 18.33 -4.30
N GLY A 259 5.95 17.06 -3.95
CA GLY A 259 4.72 16.24 -4.05
C GLY A 259 4.31 15.92 -5.48
N HIS A 260 3.01 15.90 -5.75
CA HIS A 260 2.42 15.69 -7.08
C HIS A 260 2.81 14.39 -7.81
N SER A 261 3.20 13.32 -7.09
CA SER A 261 3.63 12.05 -7.71
C SER A 261 2.57 11.46 -8.64
N HIS A 262 1.30 11.53 -8.28
CA HIS A 262 0.19 11.03 -9.10
C HIS A 262 0.06 11.84 -10.42
N ARG A 263 0.23 13.18 -10.34
CA ARG A 263 0.20 14.04 -11.53
C ARG A 263 1.40 13.82 -12.42
N ALA A 264 2.60 13.67 -11.85
CA ALA A 264 3.81 13.34 -12.60
C ALA A 264 3.67 12.00 -13.34
N MET A 265 3.13 10.97 -12.67
CA MET A 265 2.82 9.71 -13.33
C MET A 265 1.76 9.88 -14.42
N ALA A 266 0.65 10.57 -14.15
CA ALA A 266 -0.40 10.79 -15.15
C ALA A 266 0.08 11.54 -16.39
N ALA A 267 1.02 12.49 -16.25
CA ALA A 267 1.62 13.27 -17.34
C ALA A 267 2.61 12.46 -18.19
N ALA A 268 3.25 11.43 -17.62
CA ALA A 268 4.35 10.70 -18.24
C ALA A 268 3.92 9.76 -19.38
N ASP A 269 4.83 9.51 -20.31
CA ASP A 269 4.72 8.41 -21.30
C ASP A 269 5.36 7.12 -20.76
N VAL A 270 6.45 7.29 -19.98
CA VAL A 270 7.16 6.20 -19.30
C VAL A 270 7.52 6.66 -17.89
N VAL A 271 7.48 5.72 -16.95
CA VAL A 271 7.87 5.98 -15.56
C VAL A 271 9.07 5.11 -15.19
N LEU A 272 10.11 5.73 -14.63
CA LEU A 272 11.22 5.04 -13.98
C LEU A 272 11.06 5.19 -12.48
N LEU A 273 10.86 4.08 -11.76
CA LEU A 273 10.50 4.14 -10.35
C LEU A 273 11.22 3.09 -9.48
N ALA A 274 11.40 3.43 -8.20
CA ALA A 274 11.83 2.47 -7.19
C ALA A 274 10.69 1.51 -6.83
N SER A 275 11.03 0.24 -6.62
CA SER A 275 10.04 -0.78 -6.21
C SER A 275 9.34 -0.40 -4.91
N GLY A 276 8.01 -0.49 -4.90
CA GLY A 276 7.15 -0.15 -3.77
C GLY A 276 5.72 0.12 -4.22
N THR A 277 4.96 0.86 -3.42
CA THR A 277 3.57 1.28 -3.72
C THR A 277 3.49 2.08 -5.02
N ALA A 278 4.53 2.86 -5.35
CA ALA A 278 4.62 3.64 -6.58
C ALA A 278 4.45 2.78 -7.86
N ALA A 279 4.87 1.50 -7.83
CA ALA A 279 4.67 0.61 -8.98
C ALA A 279 3.18 0.27 -9.18
N LEU A 280 2.42 0.11 -8.10
CA LEU A 280 0.98 -0.07 -8.17
C LEU A 280 0.29 1.21 -8.64
N GLU A 281 0.70 2.38 -8.15
CA GLU A 281 0.16 3.68 -8.56
C GLU A 281 0.40 3.95 -10.05
N ALA A 282 1.62 3.68 -10.57
CA ALA A 282 1.94 3.81 -11.99
C ALA A 282 1.14 2.84 -12.86
N MET A 283 0.90 1.61 -12.38
CA MET A 283 0.01 0.63 -13.02
C MET A 283 -1.44 1.16 -13.08
N LEU A 284 -1.95 1.70 -11.98
CA LEU A 284 -3.29 2.28 -11.90
C LEU A 284 -3.42 3.54 -12.77
N ALA A 285 -2.35 4.32 -12.92
CA ALA A 285 -2.26 5.43 -13.88
C ALA A 285 -2.09 4.96 -15.34
N LYS A 286 -1.98 3.65 -15.62
CA LYS A 286 -1.75 3.03 -16.95
C LYS A 286 -0.48 3.53 -17.60
N ARG A 287 0.60 3.69 -16.82
CA ARG A 287 1.87 4.17 -17.35
C ARG A 287 2.88 3.02 -17.47
N PRO A 288 3.37 2.76 -18.69
CA PRO A 288 4.50 1.86 -18.89
C PRO A 288 5.65 2.25 -17.99
N MET A 289 6.29 1.26 -17.35
CA MET A 289 7.28 1.56 -16.32
C MET A 289 8.50 0.63 -16.38
N VAL A 290 9.60 1.14 -15.83
CA VAL A 290 10.79 0.36 -15.47
C VAL A 290 10.97 0.47 -13.97
N VAL A 291 11.15 -0.66 -13.31
CA VAL A 291 11.32 -0.76 -11.86
C VAL A 291 12.78 -1.02 -11.53
N GLY A 292 13.39 -0.15 -10.72
CA GLY A 292 14.75 -0.35 -10.20
C GLY A 292 14.74 -0.43 -8.68
N TYR A 293 15.60 -1.29 -8.08
CA TYR A 293 15.69 -1.33 -6.62
C TYR A 293 17.05 -1.83 -6.11
N ARG A 294 17.53 -1.16 -5.06
CA ARG A 294 18.72 -1.60 -4.29
C ARG A 294 18.40 -1.61 -2.81
N ILE A 295 18.57 -2.74 -2.16
CA ILE A 295 18.56 -2.84 -0.68
C ILE A 295 19.97 -2.70 -0.14
N ALA A 296 20.11 -2.40 1.16
CA ALA A 296 21.42 -2.32 1.80
C ALA A 296 22.20 -3.64 1.63
N GLY A 297 23.49 -3.54 1.26
CA GLY A 297 24.28 -4.71 0.87
C GLY A 297 24.37 -5.80 1.94
N LEU A 298 24.36 -5.44 3.24
CA LEU A 298 24.32 -6.43 4.32
C LEU A 298 22.99 -7.18 4.35
N THR A 299 21.87 -6.46 4.21
CA THR A 299 20.52 -7.05 4.12
C THR A 299 20.41 -7.97 2.92
N TYR A 300 20.94 -7.54 1.76
CA TYR A 300 20.93 -8.34 0.54
C TYR A 300 21.72 -9.65 0.70
N ARG A 301 22.92 -9.60 1.30
CA ARG A 301 23.73 -10.80 1.59
C ARG A 301 22.94 -11.78 2.47
N ILE A 302 22.29 -11.31 3.52
CA ILE A 302 21.46 -12.13 4.41
C ILE A 302 20.30 -12.77 3.62
N VAL A 303 19.54 -11.98 2.89
CA VAL A 303 18.40 -12.44 2.09
C VAL A 303 18.80 -13.48 1.05
N ARG A 304 19.93 -13.27 0.38
CA ARG A 304 20.49 -14.19 -0.64
C ARG A 304 21.00 -15.49 0.01
N THR A 305 21.78 -15.40 1.10
CA THR A 305 22.34 -16.56 1.79
C THR A 305 21.27 -17.49 2.33
N PHE A 306 20.21 -16.93 2.90
CA PHE A 306 19.11 -17.71 3.45
C PHE A 306 18.00 -18.04 2.43
N LYS A 307 18.21 -17.74 1.14
CA LYS A 307 17.24 -17.98 0.05
C LYS A 307 15.82 -17.53 0.42
N MET A 308 15.72 -16.36 1.10
CA MET A 308 14.44 -15.87 1.62
C MET A 308 13.48 -15.40 0.52
N LEU A 309 13.99 -15.04 -0.67
CA LEU A 309 13.20 -14.65 -1.82
C LEU A 309 12.88 -15.90 -2.65
N LYS A 310 11.61 -16.27 -2.68
CA LYS A 310 11.11 -17.41 -3.47
C LYS A 310 10.52 -17.00 -4.82
N THR A 311 10.29 -15.71 -5.03
CA THR A 311 9.69 -15.17 -6.24
C THR A 311 10.75 -14.64 -7.19
N ARG A 312 10.53 -14.82 -8.50
CA ARG A 312 11.37 -14.25 -9.56
C ARG A 312 10.97 -12.81 -9.92
N VAL A 313 9.85 -12.34 -9.39
CA VAL A 313 9.27 -11.01 -9.63
C VAL A 313 8.94 -10.36 -8.30
N TYR A 314 9.10 -9.05 -8.21
CA TYR A 314 9.06 -8.31 -6.94
C TYR A 314 8.06 -7.14 -6.95
N SER A 315 7.81 -6.52 -8.10
CA SER A 315 6.84 -5.43 -8.21
C SER A 315 5.40 -5.96 -8.23
N LEU A 316 4.49 -5.21 -7.63
CA LEU A 316 3.07 -5.58 -7.61
C LEU A 316 2.48 -5.82 -9.02
N PRO A 317 2.80 -5.02 -10.07
CA PRO A 317 2.35 -5.33 -11.42
C PRO A 317 2.75 -6.72 -11.92
N ASN A 318 4.00 -7.14 -11.70
CA ASN A 318 4.48 -8.46 -12.11
C ASN A 318 3.86 -9.59 -11.28
N ILE A 319 3.65 -9.35 -9.98
CA ILE A 319 2.98 -10.31 -9.08
C ILE A 319 1.53 -10.50 -9.50
N LEU A 320 0.81 -9.41 -9.79
CA LEU A 320 -0.58 -9.46 -10.27
C LEU A 320 -0.69 -10.10 -11.66
N ALA A 321 0.32 -9.88 -12.52
CA ALA A 321 0.40 -10.52 -13.84
C ALA A 321 0.73 -12.02 -13.75
N GLY A 322 1.39 -12.48 -12.70
CA GLY A 322 1.94 -13.83 -12.58
C GLY A 322 3.19 -14.08 -13.43
N HIS A 323 3.72 -13.05 -14.10
CA HIS A 323 4.91 -13.12 -14.96
C HIS A 323 5.61 -11.75 -15.03
N ALA A 324 6.81 -11.70 -15.62
CA ALA A 324 7.55 -10.47 -15.86
C ALA A 324 6.90 -9.63 -16.98
N LEU A 325 5.94 -8.79 -16.61
CA LEU A 325 5.26 -7.85 -17.52
C LEU A 325 6.05 -6.56 -17.65
N VAL A 326 6.57 -6.03 -16.54
CA VAL A 326 7.41 -4.83 -16.50
C VAL A 326 8.86 -5.20 -16.22
N PRO A 327 9.86 -4.50 -16.81
CA PRO A 327 11.26 -4.70 -16.47
C PRO A 327 11.54 -4.39 -15.00
N GLU A 328 12.24 -5.30 -14.31
CA GLU A 328 12.70 -5.16 -12.94
C GLU A 328 14.21 -5.31 -12.90
N LEU A 329 14.92 -4.26 -12.54
CA LEU A 329 16.38 -4.23 -12.42
C LEU A 329 16.76 -4.13 -10.93
N MET A 330 17.31 -5.23 -10.41
CA MET A 330 17.54 -5.38 -8.98
C MET A 330 19.04 -5.42 -8.69
N GLN A 331 19.45 -4.77 -7.60
CA GLN A 331 20.82 -4.84 -7.06
C GLN A 331 21.89 -4.49 -8.10
N GLU A 332 22.69 -5.46 -8.51
CA GLU A 332 23.79 -5.30 -9.46
C GLU A 332 23.29 -4.90 -10.87
N GLU A 333 22.10 -5.34 -11.27
CA GLU A 333 21.48 -4.98 -12.55
C GLU A 333 20.92 -3.55 -12.53
N CYS A 334 20.64 -2.99 -11.34
CA CYS A 334 20.11 -1.64 -11.20
C CYS A 334 21.21 -0.59 -11.43
N THR A 335 21.70 -0.49 -12.65
CA THR A 335 22.69 0.52 -13.11
C THR A 335 22.01 1.57 -13.96
N ALA A 336 22.61 2.76 -14.07
CA ALA A 336 22.10 3.84 -14.91
C ALA A 336 21.98 3.42 -16.38
N GLU A 337 22.94 2.66 -16.87
CA GLU A 337 22.98 2.14 -18.24
C GLU A 337 21.84 1.17 -18.53
N HIS A 338 21.64 0.15 -17.67
CA HIS A 338 20.58 -0.84 -17.86
C HIS A 338 19.19 -0.20 -17.72
N LEU A 339 19.00 0.69 -16.72
CA LEU A 339 17.76 1.44 -16.57
C LEU A 339 17.47 2.30 -17.80
N ALA A 340 18.45 3.04 -18.32
CA ALA A 340 18.29 3.84 -19.52
C ALA A 340 17.94 2.99 -20.74
N THR A 341 18.59 1.83 -20.90
CA THR A 341 18.31 0.90 -22.00
C THR A 341 16.86 0.42 -21.97
N GLU A 342 16.34 -0.01 -20.82
CA GLU A 342 14.94 -0.45 -20.73
C GLU A 342 13.93 0.70 -20.89
N VAL A 343 14.24 1.91 -20.39
CA VAL A 343 13.42 3.11 -20.61
C VAL A 343 13.40 3.48 -22.11
N LEU A 344 14.54 3.53 -22.78
CA LEU A 344 14.64 3.79 -24.22
C LEU A 344 13.85 2.76 -25.04
N ARG A 345 13.94 1.48 -24.66
CA ARG A 345 13.18 0.42 -25.29
C ARG A 345 11.67 0.66 -25.20
N LEU A 346 11.16 1.11 -24.03
CA LEU A 346 9.77 1.50 -23.89
C LEU A 346 9.38 2.71 -24.75
N PHE A 347 10.27 3.71 -24.93
CA PHE A 347 9.98 4.83 -25.82
C PHE A 347 9.96 4.39 -27.31
N ARG A 348 10.83 3.48 -27.71
CA ARG A 348 11.00 3.04 -29.10
C ARG A 348 10.02 1.93 -29.52
N GLU A 349 9.47 1.15 -28.59
CA GLU A 349 8.59 0.01 -28.84
C GLU A 349 7.13 0.30 -28.42
N PRO A 350 6.30 0.97 -29.26
CA PRO A 350 4.92 1.28 -28.90
C PRO A 350 4.05 0.04 -28.64
N GLY A 351 4.31 -1.06 -29.32
CA GLY A 351 3.63 -2.34 -29.11
C GLY A 351 3.83 -2.88 -27.69
N ARG A 352 5.06 -2.77 -27.14
CA ARG A 352 5.37 -3.18 -25.77
C ARG A 352 4.62 -2.31 -24.74
N ARG A 353 4.58 -1.00 -24.96
CA ARG A 353 3.78 -0.10 -24.12
C ARG A 353 2.30 -0.46 -24.15
N ALA A 354 1.74 -0.70 -25.33
CA ALA A 354 0.33 -1.08 -25.47
C ALA A 354 -0.01 -2.39 -24.74
N LEU A 355 0.85 -3.39 -24.78
CA LEU A 355 0.68 -4.65 -24.03
C LEU A 355 0.64 -4.39 -22.51
N MET A 356 1.54 -3.53 -21.99
CA MET A 356 1.52 -3.15 -20.56
C MET A 356 0.24 -2.43 -20.20
N VAL A 357 -0.17 -1.42 -20.97
CA VAL A 357 -1.38 -0.61 -20.71
C VAL A 357 -2.62 -1.51 -20.69
N ASN A 358 -2.81 -2.37 -21.68
CA ASN A 358 -3.93 -3.31 -21.75
C ASN A 358 -3.96 -4.29 -20.55
N ALA A 359 -2.79 -4.71 -20.06
CA ALA A 359 -2.71 -5.55 -18.87
C ALA A 359 -3.07 -4.72 -17.60
N PHE A 360 -2.59 -3.48 -17.50
CA PHE A 360 -2.87 -2.59 -16.39
C PHE A 360 -4.35 -2.21 -16.27
N GLU A 361 -5.04 -2.02 -17.39
CA GLU A 361 -6.48 -1.80 -17.42
C GLU A 361 -7.25 -2.99 -16.82
N ARG A 362 -6.93 -4.21 -17.27
CA ARG A 362 -7.53 -5.42 -16.69
C ARG A 362 -7.23 -5.59 -15.22
N MET A 363 -5.98 -5.33 -14.79
CA MET A 363 -5.60 -5.40 -13.39
C MET A 363 -6.33 -4.35 -12.54
N HIS A 364 -6.49 -3.12 -13.05
CA HIS A 364 -7.24 -2.08 -12.35
C HIS A 364 -8.69 -2.52 -12.13
N LEU A 365 -9.36 -3.04 -13.16
CA LEU A 365 -10.72 -3.57 -13.03
C LEU A 365 -10.81 -4.72 -12.02
N ASN A 366 -9.82 -5.62 -12.01
CA ASN A 366 -9.76 -6.74 -11.07
C ASN A 366 -9.46 -6.31 -9.62
N LEU A 367 -8.84 -5.15 -9.41
CA LEU A 367 -8.60 -4.58 -8.08
C LEU A 367 -9.79 -3.76 -7.57
N HIS A 368 -10.73 -3.42 -8.44
CA HIS A 368 -11.94 -2.66 -8.09
C HIS A 368 -13.07 -3.61 -7.69
N THR A 369 -13.81 -3.24 -6.66
CA THR A 369 -15.03 -3.95 -6.24
C THR A 369 -16.25 -3.05 -6.40
N GLY A 370 -17.39 -3.60 -6.75
CA GLY A 370 -18.63 -2.83 -6.87
C GLY A 370 -18.97 -2.10 -5.57
N GLY A 371 -18.94 -0.77 -5.61
CA GLY A 371 -19.16 0.10 -4.46
C GLY A 371 -17.89 0.49 -3.69
N GLY A 372 -16.70 0.04 -4.15
CA GLY A 372 -15.40 0.38 -3.57
C GLY A 372 -14.94 -0.53 -2.43
N ALA A 373 -13.63 -0.50 -2.16
CA ALA A 373 -12.95 -1.37 -1.19
C ALA A 373 -13.50 -1.20 0.24
N ALA A 374 -13.73 0.04 0.68
CA ALA A 374 -14.24 0.31 2.01
C ALA A 374 -15.66 -0.24 2.22
N ALA A 375 -16.55 -0.14 1.21
CA ALA A 375 -17.90 -0.67 1.27
C ALA A 375 -17.88 -2.22 1.26
N ALA A 376 -17.01 -2.85 0.46
CA ALA A 376 -16.83 -4.29 0.46
C ALA A 376 -16.28 -4.80 1.81
N ALA A 377 -15.32 -4.09 2.40
CA ALA A 377 -14.80 -4.38 3.73
C ALA A 377 -15.89 -4.25 4.81
N ALA A 378 -16.70 -3.19 4.77
CA ALA A 378 -17.80 -2.98 5.71
C ALA A 378 -18.84 -4.11 5.62
N ARG A 379 -19.22 -4.55 4.41
CA ARG A 379 -20.12 -5.71 4.23
C ARG A 379 -19.52 -6.98 4.85
N ALA A 380 -18.27 -7.26 4.51
CA ALA A 380 -17.60 -8.46 5.05
C ALA A 380 -17.46 -8.43 6.58
N ILE A 381 -17.35 -7.27 7.21
CA ILE A 381 -17.32 -7.12 8.67
C ILE A 381 -18.72 -7.29 9.26
N THR A 382 -19.74 -6.70 8.62
CA THR A 382 -21.14 -6.77 9.07
C THR A 382 -21.65 -8.21 9.16
N GLU A 383 -21.23 -9.10 8.25
CA GLU A 383 -21.56 -10.54 8.29
C GLU A 383 -21.11 -11.26 9.58
N LEU A 384 -20.19 -10.67 10.34
CA LEU A 384 -19.72 -11.24 11.62
C LEU A 384 -20.53 -10.77 12.83
N LEU A 385 -21.41 -9.79 12.66
CA LEU A 385 -22.27 -9.31 13.73
C LEU A 385 -23.36 -10.33 14.05
N PRO A 386 -23.83 -10.42 15.31
CA PRO A 386 -24.97 -11.26 15.66
C PRO A 386 -26.21 -10.83 14.87
N GLY A 387 -26.75 -11.72 14.04
CA GLY A 387 -27.93 -11.45 13.19
C GLY A 387 -27.61 -10.80 11.83
N GLY A 388 -26.32 -10.79 11.40
CA GLY A 388 -25.89 -10.39 10.07
C GLY A 388 -26.04 -11.50 9.03
#